data_12eedd990ca0d4f84d39ade1613b0caa
#
_entry.id   12eedd990ca0d4f84d39ade1613b0caa
#
_cell.length_a   1.000
_cell.length_b   1.000
_cell.length_c   1.000
_cell.angle_alpha   90.00
_cell.angle_beta   90.00
_cell.angle_gamma   90.00
#
_symmetry.space_group_name_H-M   'P 1'
#
loop_
_entity.id
_entity.type
_entity.pdbx_description
1 polymer ?
#
loop_
_entity_poly.entity_id
_entity_poly.type
_entity_poly.pdbx_seq_one_letter_code
_entity_poly.pdbx_strand_id
1 'polypeptide(L)'
;TGKTKVAIDTLAALYEAGRVETALVIAPKGVYANWVNKEIPQHLPDRIERKVVLWQPNMTQKFKAELRDVAVRKASGILRIFVMNTEALSTKKGKDVASKFLDYNPDSFVVVDESTSIKNRAAQRTKNIIALGKKAKYRRILTGSPITKNPMDLFSQCGFLGSKALGFDSYYAFQGRYAQLQQRKFGARSFQQIVGYRNLDELNERLERFSHRVLKEDCLDLPDKIYTQRSVELTKEQKQAYEQMRQYALAMLD
;
A
#
# COMPACT_ATOMS: atom_id res chain seq x y z
N THR A 1 -15.30 -6.93 -0.66
CA THR A 1 -14.74 -7.06 -2.03
C THR A 1 -13.65 -8.13 -2.16
N GLY A 2 -13.34 -8.90 -1.12
CA GLY A 2 -12.48 -10.08 -1.17
C GLY A 2 -10.99 -9.87 -1.51
N LYS A 3 -10.47 -8.63 -1.52
CA LYS A 3 -9.07 -8.33 -1.88
C LYS A 3 -8.05 -9.19 -1.13
N THR A 4 -8.18 -9.27 0.20
CA THR A 4 -7.29 -10.02 1.07
C THR A 4 -7.38 -11.52 0.77
N LYS A 5 -8.59 -12.04 0.61
CA LYS A 5 -8.81 -13.45 0.23
C LYS A 5 -8.12 -13.80 -1.08
N VAL A 6 -8.30 -12.97 -2.13
CA VAL A 6 -7.64 -13.20 -3.44
C VAL A 6 -6.11 -13.21 -3.31
N ALA A 7 -5.52 -12.38 -2.44
CA ALA A 7 -4.08 -12.40 -2.22
C ALA A 7 -3.63 -13.69 -1.51
N ILE A 8 -4.40 -14.17 -0.52
CA ILE A 8 -4.11 -15.42 0.20
C ILE A 8 -4.32 -16.62 -0.71
N ASP A 9 -5.40 -16.67 -1.51
CA ASP A 9 -5.64 -17.74 -2.49
C ASP A 9 -4.49 -17.80 -3.53
N THR A 10 -4.00 -16.63 -3.97
CA THR A 10 -2.83 -16.58 -4.87
C THR A 10 -1.58 -17.12 -4.20
N LEU A 11 -1.35 -16.78 -2.93
CA LEU A 11 -0.22 -17.31 -2.16
C LEU A 11 -0.32 -18.82 -2.02
N ALA A 12 -1.51 -19.36 -1.69
CA ALA A 12 -1.75 -20.79 -1.59
C ALA A 12 -1.47 -21.50 -2.91
N ALA A 13 -2.00 -21.00 -4.02
CA ALA A 13 -1.78 -21.56 -5.36
C ALA A 13 -0.30 -21.55 -5.78
N LEU A 14 0.42 -20.46 -5.50
CA LEU A 14 1.86 -20.36 -5.78
C LEU A 14 2.67 -21.33 -4.91
N TYR A 15 2.28 -21.51 -3.66
CA TYR A 15 2.92 -22.46 -2.75
C TYR A 15 2.69 -23.92 -3.19
N GLU A 16 1.45 -24.30 -3.48
CA GLU A 16 1.09 -25.64 -3.95
C GLU A 16 1.75 -25.98 -5.31
N ALA A 17 1.96 -24.98 -6.16
CA ALA A 17 2.72 -25.11 -7.39
C ALA A 17 4.25 -25.17 -7.19
N GLY A 18 4.75 -25.14 -5.96
CA GLY A 18 6.18 -25.14 -5.64
C GLY A 18 6.93 -23.87 -6.10
N ARG A 19 6.19 -22.77 -6.34
CA ARG A 19 6.75 -21.52 -6.86
C ARG A 19 7.25 -20.60 -5.76
N VAL A 20 6.67 -20.67 -4.57
CA VAL A 20 7.04 -19.87 -3.39
C VAL A 20 6.99 -20.73 -2.13
N GLU A 21 7.86 -20.44 -1.16
CA GLU A 21 7.81 -20.99 0.20
C GLU A 21 7.69 -19.89 1.24
N THR A 22 7.76 -18.63 0.81
CA THR A 22 7.75 -17.47 1.72
C THR A 22 6.92 -16.34 1.18
N ALA A 23 6.31 -15.60 2.11
CA ALA A 23 5.61 -14.36 1.80
C ALA A 23 5.99 -13.24 2.77
N LEU A 24 6.06 -12.01 2.26
CA LEU A 24 6.11 -10.78 3.05
C LEU A 24 4.84 -9.99 2.80
N VAL A 25 4.06 -9.80 3.85
CA VAL A 25 2.85 -8.97 3.81
C VAL A 25 3.15 -7.62 4.46
N ILE A 26 2.88 -6.55 3.74
CA ILE A 26 3.05 -5.17 4.20
C ILE A 26 1.69 -4.51 4.24
N ALA A 27 1.19 -4.15 5.43
CA ALA A 27 -0.14 -3.57 5.62
C ALA A 27 -0.09 -2.37 6.59
N PRO A 28 -1.09 -1.47 6.59
CA PRO A 28 -1.13 -0.36 7.55
C PRO A 28 -1.15 -0.84 9.00
N LYS A 29 -0.55 -0.04 9.91
CA LYS A 29 -0.44 -0.37 11.35
C LYS A 29 -1.77 -0.76 12.01
N GLY A 30 -2.89 -0.13 11.58
CA GLY A 30 -4.21 -0.42 12.14
C GLY A 30 -4.78 -1.79 11.75
N VAL A 31 -4.25 -2.43 10.69
CA VAL A 31 -4.84 -3.67 10.14
C VAL A 31 -3.84 -4.82 9.96
N TYR A 32 -2.53 -4.58 10.08
CA TYR A 32 -1.53 -5.63 9.81
C TYR A 32 -1.65 -6.85 10.75
N ALA A 33 -2.09 -6.64 12.00
CA ALA A 33 -2.34 -7.73 12.93
C ALA A 33 -3.54 -8.60 12.51
N ASN A 34 -4.53 -8.03 11.80
CA ASN A 34 -5.68 -8.78 11.30
C ASN A 34 -5.26 -9.85 10.28
N TRP A 35 -4.19 -9.61 9.52
CA TRP A 35 -3.64 -10.62 8.62
C TRP A 35 -3.25 -11.89 9.36
N VAL A 36 -2.64 -11.77 10.54
CA VAL A 36 -2.19 -12.91 11.35
C VAL A 36 -3.34 -13.53 12.14
N ASN A 37 -4.18 -12.68 12.77
CA ASN A 37 -5.16 -13.15 13.73
C ASN A 37 -6.48 -13.60 13.08
N LYS A 38 -6.78 -13.12 11.85
CA LYS A 38 -8.05 -13.39 11.20
C LYS A 38 -7.91 -13.88 9.76
N GLU A 39 -7.27 -13.09 8.88
CA GLU A 39 -7.34 -13.31 7.45
C GLU A 39 -6.60 -14.60 7.01
N ILE A 40 -5.36 -14.79 7.47
CA ILE A 40 -4.59 -16.01 7.18
C ILE A 40 -5.27 -17.26 7.77
N PRO A 41 -5.68 -17.28 9.06
CA PRO A 41 -6.42 -18.42 9.61
C PRO A 41 -7.73 -18.73 8.89
N GLN A 42 -8.45 -17.71 8.45
CA GLN A 42 -9.77 -17.88 7.82
C GLN A 42 -9.70 -18.31 6.35
N HIS A 43 -8.66 -17.89 5.63
CA HIS A 43 -8.62 -18.02 4.16
C HIS A 43 -7.52 -18.93 3.63
N LEU A 44 -6.43 -19.13 4.38
CA LEU A 44 -5.40 -20.07 3.94
C LEU A 44 -5.85 -21.51 4.24
N PRO A 45 -5.85 -22.43 3.26
CA PRO A 45 -6.29 -23.81 3.47
C PRO A 45 -5.51 -24.50 4.60
N ASP A 46 -6.23 -25.26 5.46
CA ASP A 46 -5.63 -25.94 6.63
C ASP A 46 -4.59 -27.00 6.25
N ARG A 47 -4.68 -27.58 5.05
CA ARG A 47 -3.69 -28.52 4.51
C ARG A 47 -2.31 -27.88 4.26
N ILE A 48 -2.22 -26.54 4.25
CA ILE A 48 -0.95 -25.81 4.10
C ILE A 48 -0.40 -25.54 5.51
N GLU A 49 0.62 -26.30 5.90
CA GLU A 49 1.35 -26.02 7.12
C GLU A 49 2.06 -24.67 7.01
N ARG A 50 1.93 -23.83 8.04
CA ARG A 50 2.38 -22.45 8.01
C ARG A 50 3.04 -21.97 9.29
N LYS A 51 4.05 -21.13 9.15
CA LYS A 51 4.62 -20.31 10.24
C LYS A 51 4.42 -18.85 9.92
N VAL A 52 3.83 -18.12 10.83
CA VAL A 52 3.52 -16.68 10.64
C VAL A 52 4.17 -15.89 11.76
N VAL A 53 4.93 -14.85 11.40
CA VAL A 53 5.56 -13.93 12.37
C VAL A 53 5.09 -12.51 12.10
N LEU A 54 4.65 -11.84 13.16
CA LEU A 54 4.22 -10.45 13.15
C LEU A 54 5.37 -9.54 13.56
N TRP A 55 5.64 -8.49 12.80
CA TRP A 55 6.65 -7.49 13.12
C TRP A 55 6.45 -6.86 14.49
N GLN A 56 7.54 -6.80 15.26
CA GLN A 56 7.61 -6.11 16.54
C GLN A 56 8.76 -5.08 16.52
N PRO A 57 8.50 -3.82 16.88
CA PRO A 57 9.54 -2.79 16.93
C PRO A 57 10.61 -3.10 17.98
N ASN A 58 10.23 -3.77 19.08
CA ASN A 58 11.14 -4.25 20.10
C ASN A 58 11.72 -5.61 19.68
N MET A 59 13.01 -5.62 19.34
CA MET A 59 13.72 -6.82 18.90
C MET A 59 14.09 -7.70 20.10
N THR A 60 13.08 -8.24 20.80
CA THR A 60 13.30 -9.19 21.90
C THR A 60 14.01 -10.44 21.40
N GLN A 61 14.68 -11.18 22.30
CA GLN A 61 15.34 -12.45 21.91
C GLN A 61 14.33 -13.46 21.34
N LYS A 62 13.14 -13.52 21.94
CA LYS A 62 12.04 -14.36 21.45
C LYS A 62 11.67 -14.00 20.00
N PHE A 63 11.40 -12.71 19.74
CA PHE A 63 11.05 -12.25 18.38
C PHE A 63 12.18 -12.50 17.38
N LYS A 64 13.45 -12.30 17.76
CA LYS A 64 14.60 -12.62 16.90
C LYS A 64 14.68 -14.10 16.56
N ALA A 65 14.37 -14.99 17.51
CA ALA A 65 14.33 -16.42 17.27
C ALA A 65 13.20 -16.82 16.31
N GLU A 66 11.99 -16.31 16.56
CA GLU A 66 10.81 -16.52 15.69
C GLU A 66 11.08 -16.02 14.26
N LEU A 67 11.64 -14.82 14.13
CA LEU A 67 11.97 -14.24 12.83
C LEU A 67 13.05 -15.05 12.09
N ARG A 68 14.05 -15.56 12.81
CA ARG A 68 15.09 -16.44 12.23
C ARG A 68 14.47 -17.74 11.70
N ASP A 69 13.53 -18.31 12.45
CA ASP A 69 12.83 -19.53 12.05
C ASP A 69 12.01 -19.34 10.76
N VAL A 70 11.43 -18.17 10.56
CA VAL A 70 10.67 -17.84 9.35
C VAL A 70 11.59 -17.40 8.21
N ALA A 71 12.72 -16.74 8.51
CA ALA A 71 13.64 -16.25 7.48
C ALA A 71 14.52 -17.37 6.88
N VAL A 72 14.96 -18.33 7.70
CA VAL A 72 15.90 -19.37 7.27
C VAL A 72 15.17 -20.68 6.97
N ARG A 73 15.42 -21.24 5.79
CA ARG A 73 14.86 -22.54 5.38
C ARG A 73 15.46 -23.64 6.25
N LYS A 74 14.66 -24.17 7.19
CA LYS A 74 15.06 -25.34 8.02
C LYS A 74 14.40 -26.65 7.58
N ALA A 75 13.22 -26.58 6.96
CA ALA A 75 12.47 -27.71 6.47
C ALA A 75 11.71 -27.34 5.19
N SER A 76 11.57 -28.26 4.25
CA SER A 76 10.63 -28.13 3.14
C SER A 76 9.22 -28.45 3.61
N GLY A 77 8.22 -27.90 2.94
CA GLY A 77 6.81 -28.21 3.20
C GLY A 77 6.11 -27.27 4.19
N ILE A 78 6.74 -26.17 4.62
CA ILE A 78 6.13 -25.17 5.49
C ILE A 78 6.12 -23.82 4.80
N LEU A 79 4.94 -23.23 4.65
CA LEU A 79 4.78 -21.85 4.18
C LEU A 79 5.16 -20.85 5.28
N ARG A 80 6.12 -19.99 5.02
CA ARG A 80 6.67 -19.04 5.98
C ARG A 80 6.23 -17.61 5.64
N ILE A 81 5.51 -16.96 6.55
CA ILE A 81 4.90 -15.66 6.30
C ILE A 81 5.42 -14.65 7.33
N PHE A 82 5.98 -13.56 6.84
CA PHE A 82 6.35 -12.41 7.66
C PHE A 82 5.39 -11.25 7.39
N VAL A 83 4.76 -10.72 8.43
CA VAL A 83 3.80 -9.62 8.33
C VAL A 83 4.37 -8.38 8.99
N MET A 84 4.44 -7.27 8.25
CA MET A 84 4.99 -5.99 8.71
C MET A 84 4.00 -4.85 8.52
N ASN A 85 4.08 -3.86 9.39
CA ASN A 85 3.36 -2.62 9.15
C ASN A 85 4.16 -1.67 8.23
N THR A 86 3.42 -0.93 7.40
CA THR A 86 3.97 0.01 6.41
C THR A 86 4.88 1.07 7.05
N GLU A 87 4.53 1.53 8.25
CA GLU A 87 5.27 2.56 9.00
C GLU A 87 6.66 2.08 9.43
N ALA A 88 6.81 0.80 9.74
CA ALA A 88 8.12 0.21 10.07
C ALA A 88 9.13 0.41 8.93
N LEU A 89 8.65 0.40 7.68
CA LEU A 89 9.47 0.56 6.49
C LEU A 89 9.88 2.02 6.22
N SER A 90 9.43 2.97 7.03
CA SER A 90 10.00 4.33 7.09
C SER A 90 11.31 4.37 7.87
N THR A 91 11.60 3.34 8.68
CA THR A 91 12.80 3.27 9.53
C THR A 91 13.89 2.42 8.87
N LYS A 92 15.16 2.74 9.16
CA LYS A 92 16.30 1.93 8.74
C LYS A 92 16.18 0.49 9.24
N LYS A 93 15.82 0.31 10.51
CA LYS A 93 15.68 -1.00 11.15
C LYS A 93 14.65 -1.89 10.45
N GLY A 94 13.44 -1.38 10.22
CA GLY A 94 12.39 -2.13 9.55
C GLY A 94 12.77 -2.50 8.11
N LYS A 95 13.35 -1.54 7.37
CA LYS A 95 13.88 -1.80 6.03
C LYS A 95 14.94 -2.90 6.04
N ASP A 96 15.94 -2.81 6.93
CA ASP A 96 17.06 -3.76 6.96
C ASP A 96 16.60 -5.18 7.31
N VAL A 97 15.62 -5.31 8.22
CA VAL A 97 15.03 -6.61 8.57
C VAL A 97 14.26 -7.20 7.39
N ALA A 98 13.39 -6.41 6.75
CA ALA A 98 12.64 -6.86 5.57
C ALA A 98 13.57 -7.22 4.40
N SER A 99 14.62 -6.42 4.20
CA SER A 99 15.62 -6.68 3.17
C SER A 99 16.33 -8.00 3.38
N LYS A 100 16.83 -8.25 4.60
CA LYS A 100 17.49 -9.53 4.94
C LYS A 100 16.55 -10.72 4.78
N PHE A 101 15.28 -10.58 5.17
CA PHE A 101 14.28 -11.63 4.98
C PHE A 101 14.16 -12.02 3.51
N LEU A 102 14.08 -11.03 2.60
CA LEU A 102 13.98 -11.25 1.16
C LEU A 102 15.30 -11.73 0.55
N ASP A 103 16.46 -11.30 1.05
CA ASP A 103 17.78 -11.78 0.59
C ASP A 103 17.96 -13.29 0.84
N TYR A 104 17.40 -13.81 1.94
CA TYR A 104 17.36 -15.25 2.20
C TYR A 104 16.26 -15.98 1.43
N ASN A 105 15.29 -15.26 0.86
CA ASN A 105 14.10 -15.84 0.23
C ASN A 105 13.77 -15.13 -1.11
N PRO A 106 14.61 -15.28 -2.15
CA PRO A 106 14.42 -14.59 -3.44
C PRO A 106 13.13 -15.02 -4.17
N ASP A 107 12.69 -16.28 -3.99
CA ASP A 107 11.45 -16.80 -4.57
C ASP A 107 10.20 -16.46 -3.72
N SER A 108 10.20 -15.31 -3.06
CA SER A 108 9.10 -14.87 -2.20
C SER A 108 7.96 -14.19 -2.96
N PHE A 109 6.78 -14.20 -2.33
CA PHE A 109 5.62 -13.39 -2.72
C PHE A 109 5.50 -12.17 -1.79
N VAL A 110 5.50 -10.97 -2.33
CA VAL A 110 5.35 -9.74 -1.54
C VAL A 110 4.04 -9.05 -1.87
N VAL A 111 3.25 -8.82 -0.82
CA VAL A 111 1.95 -8.14 -0.91
C VAL A 111 2.03 -6.79 -0.18
N VAL A 112 1.55 -5.73 -0.82
CA VAL A 112 1.32 -4.43 -0.17
C VAL A 112 -0.18 -4.19 -0.09
N ASP A 113 -0.71 -4.27 1.11
CA ASP A 113 -2.10 -3.95 1.40
C ASP A 113 -2.27 -2.45 1.60
N GLU A 114 -3.41 -1.93 1.16
CA GLU A 114 -3.69 -0.48 1.08
C GLU A 114 -2.52 0.29 0.45
N SER A 115 -2.24 -0.03 -0.82
CA SER A 115 -1.09 0.51 -1.57
C SER A 115 -1.11 2.03 -1.74
N THR A 116 -2.21 2.71 -1.44
CA THR A 116 -2.25 4.17 -1.31
C THR A 116 -1.25 4.71 -0.29
N SER A 117 -0.81 3.88 0.66
CA SER A 117 0.26 4.20 1.61
C SER A 117 1.61 4.49 0.95
N ILE A 118 1.81 4.03 -0.29
CA ILE A 118 3.03 4.22 -1.10
C ILE A 118 2.82 5.13 -2.32
N LYS A 119 1.74 5.90 -2.39
CA LYS A 119 1.47 6.82 -3.51
C LYS A 119 2.46 7.97 -3.63
N ASN A 120 3.01 8.45 -2.49
CA ASN A 120 3.98 9.53 -2.49
C ASN A 120 5.38 9.00 -2.80
N ARG A 121 5.86 9.21 -4.04
CA ARG A 121 7.18 8.77 -4.52
C ARG A 121 8.36 9.32 -3.73
N ALA A 122 8.20 10.48 -3.07
CA ALA A 122 9.26 11.12 -2.31
C ALA A 122 9.43 10.50 -0.90
N ALA A 123 8.38 9.87 -0.38
CA ALA A 123 8.39 9.31 0.96
C ALA A 123 9.40 8.16 1.10
N GLN A 124 10.14 8.13 2.21
CA GLN A 124 11.15 7.11 2.47
C GLN A 124 10.57 5.70 2.45
N ARG A 125 9.38 5.49 3.04
CA ARG A 125 8.70 4.19 3.02
C ARG A 125 8.41 3.72 1.60
N THR A 126 7.97 4.60 0.70
CA THR A 126 7.70 4.27 -0.71
C THR A 126 8.96 3.79 -1.41
N LYS A 127 10.07 4.53 -1.27
CA LYS A 127 11.36 4.15 -1.83
C LYS A 127 11.83 2.80 -1.31
N ASN A 128 11.69 2.58 0.01
CA ASN A 128 12.09 1.33 0.64
C ASN A 128 11.21 0.15 0.18
N ILE A 129 9.88 0.31 0.12
CA ILE A 129 8.96 -0.74 -0.31
C ILE A 129 9.18 -1.10 -1.79
N ILE A 130 9.37 -0.12 -2.66
CA ILE A 130 9.72 -0.37 -4.07
C ILE A 130 11.04 -1.14 -4.19
N ALA A 131 12.06 -0.76 -3.40
CA ALA A 131 13.33 -1.46 -3.37
C ALA A 131 13.21 -2.92 -2.89
N LEU A 132 12.37 -3.17 -1.87
CA LEU A 132 12.05 -4.52 -1.40
C LEU A 132 11.31 -5.33 -2.48
N GLY A 133 10.37 -4.71 -3.19
CA GLY A 133 9.66 -5.36 -4.29
C GLY A 133 10.59 -5.90 -5.38
N LYS A 134 11.70 -5.21 -5.66
CA LYS A 134 12.69 -5.67 -6.65
C LYS A 134 13.41 -6.97 -6.26
N LYS A 135 13.42 -7.30 -4.96
CA LYS A 135 14.02 -8.55 -4.43
C LYS A 135 13.06 -9.74 -4.48
N ALA A 136 11.78 -9.49 -4.68
CA ALA A 136 10.74 -10.51 -4.69
C ALA A 136 10.47 -11.02 -6.10
N LYS A 137 10.19 -12.30 -6.23
CA LYS A 137 9.81 -12.93 -7.50
C LYS A 137 8.37 -12.56 -7.89
N TYR A 138 7.45 -12.59 -6.94
CA TYR A 138 6.04 -12.28 -7.15
C TYR A 138 5.61 -11.11 -6.29
N ARG A 139 4.81 -10.21 -6.87
CA ARG A 139 4.39 -8.97 -6.23
C ARG A 139 2.92 -8.70 -6.48
N ARG A 140 2.23 -8.20 -5.47
CA ARG A 140 0.85 -7.75 -5.57
C ARG A 140 0.60 -6.52 -4.72
N ILE A 141 -0.24 -5.63 -5.20
CA ILE A 141 -0.78 -4.50 -4.44
C ILE A 141 -2.29 -4.67 -4.31
N LEU A 142 -2.82 -4.29 -3.16
CA LEU A 142 -4.25 -4.28 -2.87
C LEU A 142 -4.65 -2.85 -2.50
N THR A 143 -5.76 -2.38 -3.02
CA THR A 143 -6.33 -1.08 -2.65
C THR A 143 -7.81 -1.02 -2.97
N GLY A 144 -8.57 -0.27 -2.18
CA GLY A 144 -9.97 0.05 -2.46
C GLY A 144 -10.12 1.22 -3.43
N SER A 145 -9.10 2.10 -3.51
CA SER A 145 -9.11 3.29 -4.36
C SER A 145 -7.67 3.66 -4.71
N PRO A 146 -7.14 3.25 -5.87
CA PRO A 146 -5.75 3.48 -6.25
C PRO A 146 -5.44 4.97 -6.49
N ILE A 147 -6.46 5.74 -6.89
CA ILE A 147 -6.37 7.18 -7.12
C ILE A 147 -7.11 7.88 -5.99
N THR A 148 -6.38 8.60 -5.13
CA THR A 148 -6.98 9.32 -4.01
C THR A 148 -7.08 10.82 -4.24
N LYS A 149 -6.13 11.41 -4.95
CA LYS A 149 -6.10 12.83 -5.29
C LYS A 149 -6.01 13.06 -6.79
N ASN A 150 -5.13 12.33 -7.44
CA ASN A 150 -4.88 12.49 -8.87
C ASN A 150 -4.24 11.23 -9.47
N PRO A 151 -4.25 11.08 -10.81
CA PRO A 151 -3.68 9.93 -11.51
C PRO A 151 -2.17 9.73 -11.26
N MET A 152 -1.45 10.76 -10.83
CA MET A 152 -0.01 10.64 -10.52
C MET A 152 0.26 9.72 -9.32
N ASP A 153 -0.76 9.50 -8.47
CA ASP A 153 -0.71 8.55 -7.35
C ASP A 153 -0.38 7.11 -7.80
N LEU A 154 -0.70 6.77 -9.06
CA LEU A 154 -0.47 5.43 -9.63
C LEU A 154 1.00 5.12 -9.88
N PHE A 155 1.82 6.11 -10.21
CA PHE A 155 3.19 5.87 -10.64
C PHE A 155 4.01 5.06 -9.64
N SER A 156 3.99 5.46 -8.37
CA SER A 156 4.74 4.75 -7.32
C SER A 156 4.12 3.41 -6.97
N GLN A 157 2.79 3.33 -6.93
CA GLN A 157 2.07 2.09 -6.62
C GLN A 157 2.38 1.02 -7.67
N CYS A 158 2.24 1.36 -8.96
CA CYS A 158 2.57 0.45 -10.06
C CYS A 158 4.08 0.20 -10.17
N GLY A 159 4.92 1.17 -9.79
CA GLY A 159 6.37 1.02 -9.71
C GLY A 159 6.84 -0.09 -8.76
N PHE A 160 6.04 -0.43 -7.74
CA PHE A 160 6.28 -1.59 -6.90
C PHE A 160 6.10 -2.91 -7.67
N LEU A 161 5.13 -3.00 -8.56
CA LEU A 161 4.88 -4.19 -9.39
C LEU A 161 6.01 -4.40 -10.40
N GLY A 162 6.54 -3.30 -10.93
CA GLY A 162 7.66 -3.32 -11.86
C GLY A 162 7.94 -1.92 -12.40
N SER A 163 9.19 -1.60 -12.69
CA SER A 163 9.58 -0.28 -13.20
C SER A 163 8.89 0.09 -14.52
N LYS A 164 8.46 -0.91 -15.29
CA LYS A 164 7.78 -0.74 -16.58
C LYS A 164 6.31 -1.14 -16.55
N ALA A 165 5.69 -1.35 -15.39
CA ALA A 165 4.30 -1.78 -15.30
C ALA A 165 3.36 -0.84 -16.06
N LEU A 166 3.58 0.48 -15.97
CA LEU A 166 2.84 1.50 -16.72
C LEU A 166 3.49 1.87 -18.07
N GLY A 167 4.64 1.28 -18.44
CA GLY A 167 5.35 1.58 -19.69
C GLY A 167 6.18 2.87 -19.65
N PHE A 168 6.55 3.37 -18.46
CA PHE A 168 7.34 4.58 -18.31
C PHE A 168 8.58 4.34 -17.44
N ASP A 169 9.73 4.82 -17.91
CA ASP A 169 10.99 4.67 -17.18
C ASP A 169 11.16 5.74 -16.09
N SER A 170 10.45 6.87 -16.18
CA SER A 170 10.53 7.95 -15.19
C SER A 170 9.17 8.56 -14.85
N TYR A 171 9.09 9.12 -13.64
CA TYR A 171 7.93 9.90 -13.22
C TYR A 171 7.64 11.08 -14.14
N TYR A 172 8.68 11.76 -14.61
CA TYR A 172 8.51 12.95 -15.45
C TYR A 172 7.97 12.60 -16.84
N ALA A 173 8.35 11.46 -17.40
CA ALA A 173 7.80 10.95 -18.64
C ALA A 173 6.30 10.58 -18.46
N PHE A 174 5.95 9.91 -17.34
CA PHE A 174 4.58 9.62 -16.97
C PHE A 174 3.75 10.91 -16.76
N GLN A 175 4.29 11.86 -16.00
CA GLN A 175 3.65 13.16 -15.78
C GLN A 175 3.46 13.94 -17.10
N GLY A 176 4.47 13.98 -17.96
CA GLY A 176 4.38 14.66 -19.25
C GLY A 176 3.34 14.04 -20.19
N ARG A 177 3.05 12.73 -20.07
CA ARG A 177 2.03 12.05 -20.85
C ARG A 177 0.61 12.35 -20.36
N TYR A 178 0.39 12.36 -19.03
CA TYR A 178 -0.94 12.35 -18.43
C TYR A 178 -1.33 13.64 -17.70
N ALA A 179 -0.39 14.54 -17.39
CA ALA A 179 -0.69 15.82 -16.75
C ALA A 179 -0.59 16.99 -17.73
N GLN A 180 -1.46 17.95 -17.55
CA GLN A 180 -1.35 19.28 -18.17
C GLN A 180 -0.63 20.19 -17.19
N LEU A 181 0.54 20.70 -17.59
CA LEU A 181 1.40 21.51 -16.76
C LEU A 181 1.33 22.97 -17.20
N GLN A 182 1.18 23.87 -16.24
CA GLN A 182 1.25 25.32 -16.44
C GLN A 182 2.37 25.89 -15.58
N GLN A 183 3.18 26.75 -16.18
CA GLN A 183 4.20 27.47 -15.44
C GLN A 183 3.55 28.59 -14.61
N ARG A 184 3.83 28.58 -13.32
CA ARG A 184 3.39 29.61 -12.38
C ARG A 184 4.59 30.31 -11.77
N LYS A 185 4.43 31.58 -11.42
CA LYS A 185 5.42 32.38 -10.70
C LYS A 185 4.86 32.78 -9.36
N PHE A 186 5.67 32.70 -8.33
CA PHE A 186 5.40 33.24 -7.01
C PHE A 186 6.64 34.01 -6.54
N GLY A 187 6.59 35.33 -6.60
CA GLY A 187 7.77 36.17 -6.46
C GLY A 187 8.83 35.83 -7.52
N ALA A 188 10.07 35.67 -7.09
CA ALA A 188 11.19 35.30 -7.97
C ALA A 188 11.24 33.79 -8.33
N ARG A 189 10.38 32.94 -7.74
CA ARG A 189 10.38 31.50 -7.96
C ARG A 189 9.37 31.10 -9.03
N SER A 190 9.82 30.28 -9.98
CA SER A 190 8.98 29.67 -11.01
C SER A 190 8.83 28.18 -10.73
N PHE A 191 7.59 27.65 -10.86
CA PHE A 191 7.30 26.23 -10.69
C PHE A 191 6.21 25.76 -11.66
N GLN A 192 6.18 24.47 -11.92
CA GLN A 192 5.13 23.86 -12.75
C GLN A 192 3.99 23.35 -11.86
N GLN A 193 2.78 23.79 -12.18
CA GLN A 193 1.54 23.36 -11.53
C GLN A 193 0.76 22.45 -12.47
N ILE A 194 0.25 21.33 -11.94
CA ILE A 194 -0.71 20.50 -12.67
C ILE A 194 -2.06 21.22 -12.64
N VAL A 195 -2.57 21.56 -13.81
CA VAL A 195 -3.86 22.26 -13.99
C VAL A 195 -4.94 21.34 -14.58
N GLY A 196 -4.58 20.17 -15.06
CA GLY A 196 -5.50 19.19 -15.62
C GLY A 196 -4.81 17.88 -15.95
N TYR A 197 -5.60 16.94 -16.49
CA TYR A 197 -5.12 15.62 -16.91
C TYR A 197 -5.61 15.33 -18.33
N ARG A 198 -4.89 14.47 -19.03
CA ARG A 198 -5.16 14.06 -20.41
C ARG A 198 -4.83 12.59 -20.61
N ASN A 199 -5.29 12.02 -21.73
CA ASN A 199 -5.04 10.61 -22.12
C ASN A 199 -5.44 9.60 -21.03
N LEU A 200 -6.51 9.86 -20.27
CA LEU A 200 -6.92 9.00 -19.15
C LEU A 200 -7.44 7.64 -19.64
N ASP A 201 -8.03 7.57 -20.81
CA ASP A 201 -8.49 6.32 -21.41
C ASP A 201 -7.30 5.39 -21.71
N GLU A 202 -6.22 5.93 -22.30
CA GLU A 202 -4.96 5.19 -22.48
C GLU A 202 -4.38 4.69 -21.16
N LEU A 203 -4.43 5.51 -20.10
CA LEU A 203 -3.97 5.11 -18.78
C LEU A 203 -4.80 3.95 -18.23
N ASN A 204 -6.12 4.00 -18.41
CA ASN A 204 -7.03 2.95 -17.98
C ASN A 204 -6.76 1.63 -18.72
N GLU A 205 -6.63 1.66 -20.05
CA GLU A 205 -6.25 0.48 -20.84
C GLU A 205 -4.93 -0.15 -20.39
N ARG A 206 -3.94 0.69 -20.01
CA ARG A 206 -2.67 0.18 -19.48
C ARG A 206 -2.83 -0.51 -18.13
N LEU A 207 -3.69 0.03 -17.25
CA LEU A 207 -3.99 -0.56 -15.96
C LEU A 207 -4.73 -1.89 -16.10
N GLU A 208 -5.68 -2.01 -17.00
CA GLU A 208 -6.47 -3.22 -17.24
C GLU A 208 -5.61 -4.45 -17.57
N ARG A 209 -4.46 -4.25 -18.20
CA ARG A 209 -3.54 -5.35 -18.57
C ARG A 209 -2.98 -6.14 -17.39
N PHE A 210 -2.94 -5.55 -16.21
CA PHE A 210 -2.32 -6.18 -15.02
C PHE A 210 -3.11 -5.96 -13.73
N SER A 211 -4.27 -5.31 -13.79
CA SER A 211 -5.13 -5.06 -12.65
C SER A 211 -6.49 -5.72 -12.82
N HIS A 212 -7.11 -6.02 -11.68
CA HIS A 212 -8.50 -6.48 -11.64
C HIS A 212 -9.29 -5.57 -10.68
N ARG A 213 -10.38 -5.02 -11.16
CA ARG A 213 -11.28 -4.15 -10.41
C ARG A 213 -12.62 -4.83 -10.27
N VAL A 214 -13.12 -4.84 -9.04
CA VAL A 214 -14.46 -5.34 -8.70
C VAL A 214 -15.18 -4.23 -7.94
N LEU A 215 -16.34 -3.82 -8.42
CA LEU A 215 -17.18 -2.83 -7.74
C LEU A 215 -18.03 -3.52 -6.67
N LYS A 216 -18.43 -2.76 -5.64
CA LYS A 216 -19.30 -3.29 -4.59
C LYS A 216 -20.68 -3.66 -5.13
N GLU A 217 -21.19 -2.85 -6.05
CA GLU A 217 -22.46 -3.06 -6.75
C GLU A 217 -22.50 -4.33 -7.58
N ASP A 218 -21.33 -4.78 -8.12
CA ASP A 218 -21.24 -6.02 -8.89
C ASP A 218 -21.26 -7.29 -8.02
N CYS A 219 -20.98 -7.16 -6.72
CA CYS A 219 -20.73 -8.31 -5.84
C CYS A 219 -21.61 -8.40 -4.62
N LEU A 220 -22.34 -7.35 -4.30
CA LEU A 220 -23.13 -7.26 -3.08
C LEU A 220 -24.48 -6.64 -3.39
N ASP A 221 -25.53 -7.34 -3.04
CA ASP A 221 -26.87 -6.79 -3.01
C ASP A 221 -26.99 -5.90 -1.75
N LEU A 222 -26.71 -4.62 -1.92
CA LEU A 222 -26.71 -3.63 -0.86
C LEU A 222 -27.90 -2.69 -1.05
N PRO A 223 -28.59 -2.30 0.02
CA PRO A 223 -29.61 -1.26 -0.07
C PRO A 223 -28.98 0.07 -0.50
N ASP A 224 -29.80 0.92 -1.08
CA ASP A 224 -29.39 2.27 -1.50
C ASP A 224 -28.78 3.06 -0.33
N LYS A 225 -27.78 3.89 -0.66
CA LYS A 225 -27.14 4.76 0.34
C LYS A 225 -28.10 5.86 0.74
N ILE A 226 -28.47 5.91 2.01
CA ILE A 226 -29.25 6.98 2.58
C ILE A 226 -28.29 8.03 3.16
N TYR A 227 -28.35 9.24 2.64
CA TYR A 227 -27.59 10.37 3.16
C TYR A 227 -28.47 11.16 4.11
N THR A 228 -28.09 11.21 5.39
CA THR A 228 -28.78 12.03 6.38
C THR A 228 -27.88 13.14 6.87
N GLN A 229 -28.41 14.35 7.00
CA GLN A 229 -27.71 15.48 7.59
C GLN A 229 -28.20 15.69 9.02
N ARG A 230 -27.26 15.71 9.95
CA ARG A 230 -27.53 16.10 11.34
C ARG A 230 -26.88 17.43 11.65
N SER A 231 -27.67 18.43 11.99
CA SER A 231 -27.16 19.69 12.51
C SER A 231 -26.83 19.51 13.99
N VAL A 232 -25.61 19.86 14.36
CA VAL A 232 -25.16 19.82 15.76
C VAL A 232 -24.77 21.24 16.16
N GLU A 233 -25.35 21.72 17.25
CA GLU A 233 -24.96 23.01 17.81
C GLU A 233 -23.62 22.87 18.55
N LEU A 234 -22.73 23.83 18.26
CA LEU A 234 -21.46 23.94 18.97
C LEU A 234 -21.71 24.37 20.42
N THR A 235 -20.94 23.84 21.36
CA THR A 235 -20.94 24.35 22.73
C THR A 235 -20.47 25.81 22.77
N LYS A 236 -20.77 26.52 23.87
CA LYS A 236 -20.34 27.92 24.03
C LYS A 236 -18.82 28.07 23.85
N GLU A 237 -18.06 27.16 24.44
CA GLU A 237 -16.59 27.15 24.34
C GLU A 237 -16.11 26.91 22.90
N GLN A 238 -16.75 25.97 22.19
CA GLN A 238 -16.44 25.69 20.78
C GLN A 238 -16.78 26.89 19.87
N LYS A 239 -17.94 27.54 20.10
CA LYS A 239 -18.34 28.75 19.37
C LYS A 239 -17.32 29.87 19.59
N GLN A 240 -16.91 30.08 20.84
CA GLN A 240 -15.91 31.11 21.18
C GLN A 240 -14.54 30.83 20.52
N ALA A 241 -14.06 29.60 20.59
CA ALA A 241 -12.81 29.19 19.92
C ALA A 241 -12.89 29.38 18.40
N TYR A 242 -14.02 29.00 17.80
CA TYR A 242 -14.24 29.15 16.37
C TYR A 242 -14.24 30.64 15.93
N GLU A 243 -14.91 31.50 16.67
CA GLU A 243 -14.93 32.94 16.37
C GLU A 243 -13.56 33.61 16.56
N GLN A 244 -12.80 33.22 17.58
CA GLN A 244 -11.42 33.67 17.75
C GLN A 244 -10.53 33.24 16.57
N MET A 245 -10.61 31.99 16.13
CA MET A 245 -9.87 31.53 14.96
C MET A 245 -10.28 32.27 13.68
N ARG A 246 -11.59 32.50 13.50
CA ARG A 246 -12.12 33.26 12.35
C ARG A 246 -11.60 34.66 12.31
N GLN A 247 -11.64 35.41 13.43
CA GLN A 247 -11.12 36.78 13.54
C GLN A 247 -9.61 36.80 13.28
N TYR A 248 -8.87 35.87 13.84
CA TYR A 248 -7.42 35.75 13.60
C TYR A 248 -7.09 35.46 12.12
N ALA A 249 -7.85 34.55 11.49
CA ALA A 249 -7.66 34.27 10.07
C ALA A 249 -8.00 35.45 9.15
N LEU A 250 -9.04 36.25 9.49
CA LEU A 250 -9.39 37.48 8.76
C LEU A 250 -8.29 38.53 8.92
N ALA A 251 -7.78 38.75 10.15
CA ALA A 251 -6.70 39.71 10.42
C ALA A 251 -5.35 39.32 9.75
N MET A 252 -5.19 38.11 9.29
CA MET A 252 -4.00 37.68 8.51
C MET A 252 -4.18 37.88 6.99
N LEU A 253 -5.37 38.17 6.53
CA LEU A 253 -5.67 38.35 5.11
C LEU A 253 -5.74 39.85 4.71
N ASP A 254 -5.86 40.75 5.69
CA ASP A 254 -5.73 42.21 5.55
C ASP A 254 -4.25 42.61 5.71
#